data_4b3325df921f61b40573ef34171a646d
#
_entry.id   4b3325df921f61b40573ef34171a646d
#
_cell.length_a   1.000
_cell.length_b   1.000
_cell.length_c   1.000
_cell.angle_alpha   90.00
_cell.angle_beta   90.00
_cell.angle_gamma   90.00
#
_symmetry.space_group_name_H-M   'P 1'
#
loop_
_entity.id
_entity.type
_entity.pdbx_description
1 polymer ?
#
loop_
_entity_poly.entity_id
_entity_poly.type
_entity_poly.pdbx_seq_one_letter_code
_entity_poly.pdbx_strand_id
1 'polypeptide(L)'
;MTVLRRALGVGAFLLLLPSAPLLFLPRTIVEDVLGQTPAGDHVWIRLFGAGCLALGLFHVLIIRKLEDLWWWCWAFVVFDASVSAISLSHAAVGLPEGSAAWPWWLLGGATAAFTALYLVGLAEAGREKPLA
;
A
#
# COMPACT_ATOMS: atom_id res chain seq x y z
N MET A 1 -3.45 19.32 8.23
CA MET A 1 -2.94 18.72 6.95
C MET A 1 -1.51 18.16 6.99
N THR A 2 -0.73 18.40 8.01
CA THR A 2 0.69 17.94 8.11
C THR A 2 0.80 16.42 8.15
N VAL A 3 -0.04 15.75 8.94
CA VAL A 3 -0.06 14.27 9.04
C VAL A 3 -0.38 13.66 7.69
N LEU A 4 -1.40 14.16 7.00
CA LEU A 4 -1.81 13.65 5.69
C LEU A 4 -0.69 13.77 4.65
N ARG A 5 0.00 14.91 4.61
CA ARG A 5 1.12 15.13 3.69
C ARG A 5 2.28 14.16 3.94
N ARG A 6 2.60 13.91 5.22
CA ARG A 6 3.65 12.95 5.60
C ARG A 6 3.26 11.51 5.26
N ALA A 7 2.04 11.12 5.59
CA ALA A 7 1.52 9.79 5.26
C ALA A 7 1.56 9.53 3.74
N LEU A 8 1.09 10.48 2.93
CA LEU A 8 1.15 10.40 1.48
C LEU A 8 2.60 10.32 0.96
N GLY A 9 3.53 11.10 1.53
CA GLY A 9 4.94 11.08 1.12
C GLY A 9 5.60 9.73 1.38
N VAL A 10 5.41 9.17 2.57
CA VAL A 10 5.93 7.85 2.92
C VAL A 10 5.23 6.76 2.11
N GLY A 11 3.90 6.84 1.94
CA GLY A 11 3.14 5.92 1.12
C GLY A 11 3.60 5.92 -0.34
N ALA A 12 3.82 7.10 -0.93
CA ALA A 12 4.39 7.21 -2.29
C ALA A 12 5.74 6.49 -2.40
N PHE A 13 6.64 6.72 -1.45
CA PHE A 13 7.96 6.09 -1.44
C PHE A 13 7.85 4.55 -1.34
N LEU A 14 7.05 4.05 -0.40
CA LEU A 14 6.88 2.61 -0.18
C LEU A 14 6.18 1.90 -1.33
N LEU A 15 5.36 2.59 -2.12
CA LEU A 15 4.73 2.04 -3.32
C LEU A 15 5.65 2.12 -4.55
N LEU A 16 6.35 3.24 -4.74
CA LEU A 16 7.22 3.43 -5.90
C LEU A 16 8.49 2.57 -5.82
N LEU A 17 9.06 2.40 -4.62
CA LEU A 17 10.30 1.65 -4.44
C LEU A 17 10.21 0.20 -4.94
N PRO A 18 9.20 -0.61 -4.55
CA PRO A 18 9.08 -1.99 -5.01
C PRO A 18 8.47 -2.13 -6.41
N SER A 19 7.89 -1.08 -6.99
CA SER A 19 7.16 -1.17 -8.24
C SER A 19 8.02 -1.69 -9.40
N ALA A 20 9.22 -1.15 -9.60
CA ALA A 20 10.12 -1.58 -10.65
C ALA A 20 10.64 -3.03 -10.45
N PRO A 21 11.16 -3.42 -9.28
CA PRO A 21 11.50 -4.82 -9.02
C PRO A 21 10.34 -5.80 -9.25
N LEU A 22 9.12 -5.48 -8.81
CA LEU A 22 7.96 -6.35 -9.00
C LEU A 22 7.55 -6.47 -10.48
N LEU A 23 7.74 -5.41 -11.27
CA LEU A 23 7.46 -5.42 -12.69
C LEU A 23 8.49 -6.24 -13.49
N PHE A 24 9.78 -6.05 -13.20
CA PHE A 24 10.87 -6.58 -14.03
C PHE A 24 11.53 -7.84 -13.48
N LEU A 25 11.51 -8.04 -12.16
CA LEU A 25 12.15 -9.15 -11.44
C LEU A 25 11.18 -9.87 -10.49
N PRO A 26 9.93 -10.19 -10.93
CA PRO A 26 8.90 -10.70 -10.03
C PRO A 26 9.29 -11.99 -9.33
N ARG A 27 9.96 -12.92 -10.03
CA ARG A 27 10.42 -14.18 -9.47
C ARG A 27 11.41 -13.97 -8.34
N THR A 28 12.49 -13.23 -8.60
CA THR A 28 13.52 -12.94 -7.61
C THR A 28 12.94 -12.31 -6.35
N ILE A 29 12.06 -11.32 -6.51
CA ILE A 29 11.46 -10.67 -5.35
C ILE A 29 10.57 -11.63 -4.57
N VAL A 30 9.72 -12.39 -5.22
CA VAL A 30 8.69 -13.20 -4.53
C VAL A 30 9.28 -14.49 -3.96
N GLU A 31 10.10 -15.20 -4.73
CA GLU A 31 10.66 -16.49 -4.31
C GLU A 31 11.93 -16.31 -3.46
N ASP A 32 12.92 -15.54 -3.94
CA ASP A 32 14.23 -15.46 -3.29
C ASP A 32 14.24 -14.47 -2.10
N VAL A 33 13.58 -13.32 -2.24
CA VAL A 33 13.59 -12.28 -1.19
C VAL A 33 12.46 -12.48 -0.18
N LEU A 34 11.23 -12.70 -0.66
CA LEU A 34 10.06 -12.84 0.22
C LEU A 34 9.79 -14.26 0.69
N GLY A 35 10.54 -15.24 0.19
CA GLY A 35 10.45 -16.64 0.61
C GLY A 35 9.08 -17.26 0.37
N GLN A 36 8.42 -16.89 -0.72
CA GLN A 36 7.13 -17.48 -1.09
C GLN A 36 7.36 -18.70 -1.99
N THR A 37 6.40 -19.63 -1.94
CA THR A 37 6.43 -20.80 -2.83
C THR A 37 6.40 -20.38 -4.30
N PRO A 38 7.11 -21.10 -5.20
CA PRO A 38 7.11 -20.79 -6.61
C PRO A 38 5.71 -20.74 -7.19
N ALA A 39 5.37 -19.61 -7.81
CA ALA A 39 4.11 -19.47 -8.56
C ALA A 39 4.39 -19.82 -10.03
N GLY A 40 3.56 -20.64 -10.63
CA GLY A 40 3.70 -21.01 -12.05
C GLY A 40 3.55 -19.83 -13.01
N ASP A 41 2.88 -18.77 -12.59
CA ASP A 41 2.64 -17.55 -13.36
C ASP A 41 2.87 -16.30 -12.51
N HIS A 42 3.72 -15.40 -13.02
CA HIS A 42 4.08 -14.15 -12.37
C HIS A 42 3.32 -12.92 -12.90
N VAL A 43 2.31 -13.12 -13.74
CA VAL A 43 1.53 -12.01 -14.33
C VAL A 43 0.84 -11.19 -13.24
N TRP A 44 0.25 -11.84 -12.24
CA TRP A 44 -0.42 -11.15 -11.14
C TRP A 44 0.53 -10.29 -10.30
N ILE A 45 1.77 -10.73 -10.13
CA ILE A 45 2.80 -9.97 -9.40
C ILE A 45 3.21 -8.73 -10.19
N ARG A 46 3.33 -8.85 -11.52
CA ARG A 46 3.59 -7.71 -12.40
C ARG A 46 2.43 -6.72 -12.40
N LEU A 47 1.19 -7.21 -12.44
CA LEU A 47 0.00 -6.36 -12.31
C LEU A 47 -0.03 -5.62 -10.97
N PHE A 48 0.34 -6.31 -9.89
CA PHE A 48 0.49 -5.67 -8.58
C PHE A 48 1.59 -4.59 -8.59
N GLY A 49 2.73 -4.86 -9.20
CA GLY A 49 3.81 -3.88 -9.38
C GLY A 49 3.36 -2.65 -10.18
N ALA A 50 2.59 -2.86 -11.25
CA ALA A 50 1.98 -1.77 -12.03
C ALA A 50 0.97 -0.98 -11.19
N GLY A 51 0.17 -1.65 -10.37
CA GLY A 51 -0.74 -1.03 -9.40
C GLY A 51 0.01 -0.17 -8.38
N CYS A 52 1.11 -0.67 -7.82
CA CYS A 52 1.97 0.08 -6.91
C CYS A 52 2.54 1.34 -7.58
N LEU A 53 2.98 1.24 -8.83
CA LEU A 53 3.47 2.39 -9.59
C LEU A 53 2.36 3.44 -9.77
N ALA A 54 1.18 3.03 -10.24
CA ALA A 54 0.05 3.94 -10.46
C ALA A 54 -0.40 4.62 -9.17
N LEU A 55 -0.56 3.85 -8.08
CA LEU A 55 -0.94 4.40 -6.77
C LEU A 55 0.13 5.33 -6.21
N GLY A 56 1.41 4.98 -6.34
CA GLY A 56 2.52 5.82 -5.90
C GLY A 56 2.53 7.17 -6.63
N LEU A 57 2.33 7.18 -7.96
CA LEU A 57 2.18 8.40 -8.75
C LEU A 57 0.95 9.21 -8.33
N PHE A 58 -0.15 8.53 -8.01
CA PHE A 58 -1.36 9.19 -7.53
C PHE A 58 -1.15 9.87 -6.17
N HIS A 59 -0.39 9.24 -5.24
CA HIS A 59 0.04 9.89 -4.00
C HIS A 59 0.81 11.19 -4.27
N VAL A 60 1.78 11.16 -5.19
CA VAL A 60 2.56 12.34 -5.57
C VAL A 60 1.66 13.44 -6.13
N LEU A 61 0.68 13.09 -6.97
CA LEU A 61 -0.27 14.05 -7.52
C LEU A 61 -1.09 14.73 -6.42
N ILE A 62 -1.61 13.93 -5.46
CA ILE A 62 -2.39 14.47 -4.34
C ILE A 62 -1.53 15.38 -3.45
N ILE A 63 -0.27 15.00 -3.17
CA ILE A 63 0.65 15.84 -2.39
C ILE A 63 0.84 17.21 -3.03
N ARG A 64 0.97 17.26 -4.37
CA ARG A 64 1.15 18.52 -5.11
C ARG A 64 -0.08 19.44 -5.06
N LYS A 65 -1.27 18.86 -4.95
CA LYS A 65 -2.54 19.59 -4.90
C LYS A 65 -3.37 19.21 -3.67
N LEU A 66 -2.69 19.05 -2.52
CA LEU A 66 -3.31 18.52 -1.30
C LEU A 66 -4.51 19.35 -0.86
N GLU A 67 -4.47 20.66 -1.05
CA GLU A 67 -5.55 21.57 -0.66
C GLU A 67 -6.86 21.31 -1.40
N ASP A 68 -6.77 20.84 -2.65
CA ASP A 68 -7.93 20.57 -3.51
C ASP A 68 -8.33 19.10 -3.50
N LEU A 69 -7.36 18.22 -3.29
CA LEU A 69 -7.52 16.77 -3.50
C LEU A 69 -7.48 15.95 -2.20
N TRP A 70 -7.43 16.56 -1.02
CA TRP A 70 -7.28 15.85 0.25
C TRP A 70 -8.35 14.77 0.50
N TRP A 71 -9.56 14.99 0.05
CA TRP A 71 -10.67 14.06 0.21
C TRP A 71 -10.52 12.76 -0.61
N TRP A 72 -9.68 12.75 -1.66
CA TRP A 72 -9.34 11.54 -2.41
C TRP A 72 -8.57 10.53 -1.56
N CYS A 73 -8.00 10.94 -0.42
CA CYS A 73 -7.31 10.04 0.50
C CYS A 73 -8.24 8.98 1.10
N TRP A 74 -9.56 9.13 1.04
CA TRP A 74 -10.51 8.06 1.35
C TRP A 74 -10.31 6.81 0.50
N ALA A 75 -9.88 6.96 -0.74
CA ALA A 75 -9.56 5.82 -1.59
C ALA A 75 -8.40 5.00 -1.02
N PHE A 76 -7.40 5.64 -0.43
CA PHE A 76 -6.28 4.96 0.23
C PHE A 76 -6.71 4.29 1.54
N VAL A 77 -7.59 4.92 2.32
CA VAL A 77 -8.16 4.28 3.51
C VAL A 77 -8.83 2.96 3.16
N VAL A 78 -9.69 2.95 2.14
CA VAL A 78 -10.38 1.74 1.69
C VAL A 78 -9.39 0.70 1.15
N PHE A 79 -8.43 1.14 0.33
CA PHE A 79 -7.41 0.25 -0.24
C PHE A 79 -6.54 -0.38 0.86
N ASP A 80 -5.95 0.42 1.74
CA ASP A 80 -5.05 -0.06 2.78
C ASP A 80 -5.76 -0.93 3.82
N ALA A 81 -7.00 -0.57 4.21
CA ALA A 81 -7.81 -1.41 5.09
C ALA A 81 -8.12 -2.78 4.46
N SER A 82 -8.44 -2.81 3.16
CA SER A 82 -8.69 -4.05 2.43
C SER A 82 -7.43 -4.91 2.32
N VAL A 83 -6.30 -4.31 1.94
CA VAL A 83 -5.02 -5.02 1.84
C VAL A 83 -4.60 -5.54 3.22
N SER A 84 -4.79 -4.76 4.28
CA SER A 84 -4.50 -5.18 5.66
C SER A 84 -5.34 -6.40 6.04
N ALA A 85 -6.64 -6.35 5.85
CA ALA A 85 -7.55 -7.45 6.20
C ALA A 85 -7.18 -8.74 5.45
N ILE A 86 -6.94 -8.65 4.13
CA ILE A 86 -6.55 -9.80 3.30
C ILE A 86 -5.20 -10.36 3.75
N SER A 87 -4.19 -9.50 3.93
CA SER A 87 -2.83 -9.93 4.27
C SER A 87 -2.76 -10.58 5.65
N LEU A 88 -3.41 -10.00 6.65
CA LEU A 88 -3.45 -10.56 8.01
C LEU A 88 -4.21 -11.89 8.06
N SER A 89 -5.34 -11.98 7.35
CA SER A 89 -6.10 -13.23 7.26
C SER A 89 -5.28 -14.32 6.57
N HIS A 90 -4.59 -13.98 5.48
CA HIS A 90 -3.74 -14.92 4.75
C HIS A 90 -2.55 -15.39 5.61
N ALA A 91 -1.90 -14.47 6.33
CA ALA A 91 -0.82 -14.80 7.27
C ALA A 91 -1.28 -15.74 8.38
N ALA A 92 -2.53 -15.61 8.86
CA ALA A 92 -3.04 -16.39 9.96
C ALA A 92 -3.48 -17.80 9.57
N VAL A 93 -4.11 -17.97 8.41
CA VAL A 93 -4.81 -19.24 8.09
C VAL A 93 -4.64 -19.73 6.65
N GLY A 94 -3.97 -19.00 5.78
CA GLY A 94 -4.01 -19.28 4.33
C GLY A 94 -2.66 -19.54 3.65
N LEU A 95 -1.57 -19.64 4.41
CA LEU A 95 -0.25 -19.81 3.80
C LEU A 95 -0.02 -21.25 3.31
N PRO A 96 0.47 -21.44 2.06
CA PRO A 96 0.96 -22.71 1.59
C PRO A 96 2.16 -23.20 2.42
N GLU A 97 2.32 -24.52 2.54
CA GLU A 97 3.46 -25.11 3.20
C GLU A 97 4.77 -24.62 2.54
N GLY A 98 5.75 -24.25 3.36
CA GLY A 98 7.03 -23.72 2.91
C GLY A 98 7.08 -22.23 2.59
N SER A 99 5.93 -21.54 2.61
CA SER A 99 5.89 -20.07 2.41
C SER A 99 6.21 -19.32 3.72
N ALA A 100 7.00 -18.24 3.62
CA ALA A 100 7.28 -17.37 4.75
C ALA A 100 6.07 -16.51 5.11
N ALA A 101 5.74 -16.44 6.41
CA ALA A 101 4.60 -15.64 6.90
C ALA A 101 4.95 -14.16 7.11
N TRP A 102 6.22 -13.83 7.35
CA TRP A 102 6.65 -12.49 7.73
C TRP A 102 6.26 -11.38 6.73
N PRO A 103 6.29 -11.59 5.39
CA PRO A 103 5.94 -10.53 4.45
C PRO A 103 4.46 -10.13 4.58
N TRP A 104 3.60 -11.12 4.84
CA TRP A 104 2.16 -10.90 5.01
C TRP A 104 1.83 -10.17 6.30
N TRP A 105 2.51 -10.51 7.42
CA TRP A 105 2.39 -9.76 8.67
C TRP A 105 2.90 -8.34 8.52
N LEU A 106 4.03 -8.15 7.83
CA LEU A 106 4.60 -6.82 7.58
C LEU A 106 3.66 -5.98 6.72
N LEU A 107 3.18 -6.54 5.60
CA LEU A 107 2.27 -5.84 4.69
C LEU A 107 0.96 -5.48 5.40
N GLY A 108 0.34 -6.44 6.08
CA GLY A 108 -0.92 -6.21 6.80
C GLY A 108 -0.77 -5.19 7.93
N GLY A 109 0.30 -5.26 8.71
CA GLY A 109 0.58 -4.31 9.79
C GLY A 109 0.89 -2.91 9.26
N ALA A 110 1.70 -2.79 8.20
CA ALA A 110 2.02 -1.51 7.59
C ALA A 110 0.77 -0.82 7.02
N THR A 111 -0.06 -1.56 6.26
CA THR A 111 -1.29 -1.00 5.67
C THR A 111 -2.33 -0.66 6.74
N ALA A 112 -2.42 -1.41 7.84
CA ALA A 112 -3.24 -1.02 9.00
C ALA A 112 -2.79 0.31 9.61
N ALA A 113 -1.47 0.48 9.79
CA ALA A 113 -0.91 1.73 10.29
C ALA A 113 -1.17 2.91 9.35
N PHE A 114 -1.03 2.71 8.02
CA PHE A 114 -1.36 3.74 7.03
C PHE A 114 -2.85 4.07 7.03
N THR A 115 -3.74 3.09 7.15
CA THR A 115 -5.19 3.33 7.32
C THR A 115 -5.45 4.29 8.49
N ALA A 116 -4.84 4.02 9.66
CA ALA A 116 -4.98 4.88 10.83
C ALA A 116 -4.41 6.29 10.58
N LEU A 117 -3.23 6.41 9.97
CA LEU A 117 -2.61 7.70 9.64
C LEU A 117 -3.46 8.53 8.66
N TYR A 118 -4.03 7.90 7.63
CA TYR A 118 -4.93 8.58 6.70
C TYR A 118 -6.21 9.04 7.40
N LEU A 119 -6.82 8.22 8.27
CA LEU A 119 -8.01 8.61 9.03
C LEU A 119 -7.73 9.82 9.94
N VAL A 120 -6.60 9.82 10.66
CA VAL A 120 -6.19 10.97 11.47
C VAL A 120 -5.96 12.20 10.61
N GLY A 121 -5.23 12.05 9.50
CA GLY A 121 -4.95 13.16 8.58
C GLY A 121 -6.20 13.73 7.90
N LEU A 122 -7.17 12.88 7.56
CA LEU A 122 -8.47 13.29 7.03
C LEU A 122 -9.30 14.04 8.07
N ALA A 123 -9.27 13.59 9.34
CA ALA A 123 -9.94 14.28 10.42
C ALA A 123 -9.34 15.68 10.68
N GLU A 124 -7.99 15.82 10.61
CA GLU A 124 -7.34 17.13 10.66
C GLU A 124 -7.76 18.01 9.47
N ALA A 125 -7.69 17.48 8.25
CA ALA A 125 -8.03 18.22 7.04
C ALA A 125 -9.48 18.69 7.03
N GLY A 126 -10.42 17.85 7.45
CA GLY A 126 -11.83 18.20 7.53
C GLY A 126 -12.17 19.29 8.57
N ARG A 127 -11.34 19.41 9.63
CA ARG A 127 -11.47 20.52 10.59
C ARG A 127 -10.93 21.83 10.03
N GLU A 128 -9.83 21.77 9.26
CA GLU A 128 -9.22 22.95 8.64
C GLU A 128 -10.01 23.43 7.41
N LYS A 129 -10.59 22.51 6.66
CA LYS A 129 -11.35 22.77 5.42
C LYS A 129 -12.66 21.98 5.43
N PRO A 130 -13.71 22.44 6.12
CA PRO A 130 -15.01 21.77 6.05
C PRO A 130 -15.49 21.76 4.59
N LEU A 131 -16.02 20.62 4.17
CA LEU A 131 -16.68 20.49 2.87
C LEU A 131 -17.86 21.46 2.86
N ALA A 132 -17.84 22.42 1.94
CA ALA A 132 -18.91 23.38 1.76
C ALA A 132 -20.15 22.69 1.15
#